data_b273c51d5699f371314b1f5932594961
#
_entry.id   b273c51d5699f371314b1f5932594961
#
_cell.length_a   1.000
_cell.length_b   1.000
_cell.length_c   1.000
_cell.angle_alpha   90.00
_cell.angle_beta   90.00
_cell.angle_gamma   90.00
#
_symmetry.space_group_name_H-M   'P 1'
#
loop_
_entity.id
_entity.type
_entity.pdbx_description
1 polymer ?
#
loop_
_entity_poly.entity_id
_entity_poly.type
_entity_poly.pdbx_seq_one_letter_code
_entity_poly.pdbx_strand_id
1 'polypeptide(L)'
;MGQRIAKTLFGESEAFAGADRRLFAKDVEETCCAYLLDAEKTHLAAEVDDERDFSCLAVIDISLRSPLHATRIAELCHRAMPYPLLIALHDPEGRVLFAMSEKRQSRDGRGTTVLEKSVTTDWLNDVELDHFFAAADFAAFAGGSFADLHTWYFERMEALNVAQVTGVFSVGSGDPEKRRAVLAEIHRIDGDIADLRRQVKSSLPMAELVELNVKLKALERCRESKIKELN
;
A
#
# COMPACT_ATOMS: atom_id res chain seq x y z
N MET A 1 1.66 -4.74 23.72
CA MET A 1 2.58 -3.61 23.48
C MET A 1 3.60 -4.07 22.45
N GLY A 2 3.69 -3.38 21.31
CA GLY A 2 4.57 -3.77 20.21
C GLY A 2 6.06 -3.70 20.59
N GLN A 3 6.87 -4.52 19.96
CA GLN A 3 8.32 -4.54 20.17
C GLN A 3 8.99 -3.55 19.21
N ARG A 4 9.74 -2.58 19.75
CA ARG A 4 10.50 -1.62 18.94
C ARG A 4 11.55 -2.36 18.11
N ILE A 5 11.59 -2.08 16.80
CA ILE A 5 12.59 -2.60 15.87
C ILE A 5 13.67 -1.52 15.70
N ALA A 6 14.94 -1.89 15.89
CA ALA A 6 16.03 -0.97 15.64
C ALA A 6 16.10 -0.66 14.12
N LYS A 7 16.14 0.61 13.75
CA LYS A 7 16.26 1.04 12.33
C LYS A 7 17.51 0.49 11.65
N THR A 8 18.55 0.20 12.43
CA THR A 8 19.79 -0.41 11.95
C THR A 8 19.56 -1.78 11.33
N LEU A 9 18.59 -2.58 11.82
CA LEU A 9 18.24 -3.88 11.24
C LEU A 9 17.76 -3.75 9.79
N PHE A 10 17.00 -2.71 9.49
CA PHE A 10 16.62 -2.42 8.10
C PHE A 10 17.82 -1.89 7.30
N GLY A 11 18.62 -0.99 7.89
CA GLY A 11 19.76 -0.37 7.22
C GLY A 11 20.92 -1.34 6.91
N GLU A 12 21.04 -2.46 7.61
CA GLU A 12 22.02 -3.52 7.39
C GLU A 12 21.60 -4.49 6.27
N SER A 13 20.32 -4.50 5.92
CA SER A 13 19.84 -5.34 4.81
C SER A 13 20.47 -4.93 3.48
N GLU A 14 20.86 -5.93 2.68
CA GLU A 14 21.34 -5.73 1.30
C GLU A 14 20.30 -5.08 0.38
N ALA A 15 19.02 -5.13 0.76
CA ALA A 15 17.94 -4.46 0.05
C ALA A 15 18.05 -2.93 0.05
N PHE A 16 18.85 -2.34 0.96
CA PHE A 16 19.02 -0.90 1.10
C PHE A 16 20.31 -0.40 0.43
N ALA A 17 20.16 0.28 -0.70
CA ALA A 17 21.28 1.06 -1.27
C ALA A 17 21.61 2.29 -0.40
N GLY A 18 22.78 2.90 -0.60
CA GLY A 18 23.23 4.04 0.23
C GLY A 18 22.28 5.24 0.23
N ALA A 19 21.58 5.49 -0.89
CA ALA A 19 20.54 6.53 -0.98
C ALA A 19 19.30 6.16 -0.15
N ASP A 20 18.86 4.91 -0.24
CA ASP A 20 17.70 4.39 0.50
C ASP A 20 17.94 4.38 2.01
N ARG A 21 19.16 4.04 2.46
CA ARG A 21 19.55 4.13 3.87
C ARG A 21 19.43 5.55 4.41
N ARG A 22 19.89 6.55 3.64
CA ARG A 22 19.76 7.97 4.03
C ARG A 22 18.32 8.43 4.08
N LEU A 23 17.51 8.04 3.08
CA LEU A 23 16.08 8.32 3.02
C LEU A 23 15.36 7.74 4.23
N PHE A 24 15.56 6.45 4.51
CA PHE A 24 14.96 5.75 5.65
C PHE A 24 15.35 6.40 7.00
N ALA A 25 16.65 6.68 7.18
CA ALA A 25 17.12 7.34 8.41
C ALA A 25 16.54 8.75 8.62
N LYS A 26 16.33 9.50 7.51
CA LYS A 26 15.78 10.86 7.53
C LYS A 26 14.27 10.87 7.80
N ASP A 27 13.52 10.06 7.05
CA ASP A 27 12.07 10.19 6.99
C ASP A 27 11.34 9.28 7.98
N VAL A 28 11.96 8.18 8.44
CA VAL A 28 11.39 7.32 9.48
C VAL A 28 11.75 7.85 10.87
N GLU A 29 10.74 8.02 11.70
CA GLU A 29 10.92 8.39 13.11
C GLU A 29 11.09 7.17 13.99
N GLU A 30 10.18 6.21 13.89
CA GLU A 30 10.18 4.99 14.68
C GLU A 30 9.65 3.80 13.86
N THR A 31 10.11 2.60 14.22
CA THR A 31 9.61 1.33 13.67
C THR A 31 9.32 0.38 14.82
N CYS A 32 8.16 -0.26 14.77
CA CYS A 32 7.68 -1.18 15.78
C CYS A 32 7.05 -2.42 15.13
N CYS A 33 7.37 -3.61 15.63
CA CYS A 33 6.56 -4.79 15.35
C CYS A 33 5.37 -4.77 16.29
N ALA A 34 4.21 -4.35 15.79
CA ALA A 34 2.99 -4.26 16.56
C ALA A 34 2.49 -5.65 16.95
N TYR A 35 2.46 -6.57 15.97
CA TYR A 35 2.07 -7.95 16.15
C TYR A 35 2.90 -8.87 15.27
N LEU A 36 3.22 -10.05 15.82
CA LEU A 36 3.70 -11.20 15.06
C LEU A 36 2.66 -12.30 15.21
N LEU A 37 1.96 -12.57 14.12
CA LEU A 37 1.01 -13.67 14.01
C LEU A 37 1.80 -14.90 13.56
N ASP A 38 1.98 -15.83 14.47
CA ASP A 38 2.67 -17.11 14.26
C ASP A 38 1.71 -18.29 14.47
N ALA A 39 2.15 -19.49 14.12
CA ALA A 39 1.34 -20.71 14.23
C ALA A 39 0.89 -21.02 15.68
N GLU A 40 1.70 -20.67 16.68
CA GLU A 40 1.36 -20.92 18.08
C GLU A 40 0.18 -20.07 18.54
N LYS A 41 0.11 -18.82 18.07
CA LYS A 41 -0.95 -17.88 18.47
C LYS A 41 -2.23 -18.01 17.65
N THR A 42 -2.11 -18.37 16.38
CA THR A 42 -3.23 -18.32 15.42
C THR A 42 -3.77 -19.70 15.06
N HIS A 43 -2.99 -20.76 15.27
CA HIS A 43 -3.26 -22.12 14.79
C HIS A 43 -3.35 -22.24 13.26
N LEU A 44 -2.84 -21.26 12.52
CA LEU A 44 -2.76 -21.32 11.06
C LEU A 44 -1.56 -22.14 10.61
N ALA A 45 -1.73 -22.85 9.50
CA ALA A 45 -0.64 -23.61 8.90
C ALA A 45 0.42 -22.68 8.30
N ALA A 46 1.68 -22.96 8.60
CA ALA A 46 2.81 -22.36 7.92
C ALA A 46 3.07 -23.08 6.59
N GLU A 47 3.33 -22.33 5.55
CA GLU A 47 3.69 -22.83 4.21
C GLU A 47 5.02 -22.19 3.80
N VAL A 48 6.06 -22.99 3.70
CA VAL A 48 7.41 -22.52 3.33
C VAL A 48 7.94 -23.43 2.23
N ASP A 49 8.35 -22.84 1.12
CA ASP A 49 9.02 -23.51 0.02
C ASP A 49 10.28 -22.76 -0.42
N ASP A 50 10.92 -23.16 -1.52
CA ASP A 50 12.15 -22.54 -2.02
C ASP A 50 11.93 -21.11 -2.55
N GLU A 51 10.70 -20.71 -2.82
CA GLU A 51 10.36 -19.41 -3.40
C GLU A 51 9.65 -18.49 -2.40
N ARG A 52 8.84 -19.05 -1.49
CA ARG A 52 7.95 -18.28 -0.61
C ARG A 52 8.04 -18.74 0.84
N ASP A 53 7.96 -17.79 1.73
CA ASP A 53 7.95 -18.00 3.18
C ASP A 53 6.66 -17.43 3.77
N PHE A 54 5.67 -18.29 3.97
CA PHE A 54 4.43 -17.99 4.70
C PHE A 54 4.45 -18.65 6.09
N SER A 55 5.56 -18.49 6.82
CA SER A 55 5.70 -19.02 8.19
C SER A 55 4.95 -18.20 9.24
N CYS A 56 4.72 -16.92 8.98
CA CYS A 56 4.06 -15.98 9.86
C CYS A 56 3.55 -14.76 9.06
N LEU A 57 2.80 -13.87 9.72
CA LEU A 57 2.50 -12.54 9.22
C LEU A 57 2.87 -11.52 10.30
N ALA A 58 3.73 -10.57 9.97
CA ALA A 58 4.09 -9.51 10.88
C ALA A 58 3.34 -8.20 10.53
N VAL A 59 2.81 -7.54 11.56
CA VAL A 59 2.23 -6.20 11.46
C VAL A 59 3.28 -5.21 11.96
N ILE A 60 3.72 -4.33 11.08
CA ILE A 60 4.78 -3.36 11.33
C ILE A 60 4.20 -1.95 11.32
N ASP A 61 4.34 -1.23 12.43
CA ASP A 61 4.02 0.18 12.52
C ASP A 61 5.27 1.02 12.25
N ILE A 62 5.13 2.02 11.39
CA ILE A 62 6.19 2.96 11.02
C ILE A 62 5.69 4.38 11.18
N SER A 63 6.24 5.13 12.13
CA SER A 63 5.99 6.56 12.25
C SER A 63 6.93 7.32 11.33
N LEU A 64 6.37 8.22 10.52
CA LEU A 64 7.11 9.03 9.56
C LEU A 64 7.25 10.48 10.03
N ARG A 65 8.40 11.10 9.74
CA ARG A 65 8.59 12.57 9.83
C ARG A 65 8.05 13.30 8.62
N SER A 66 7.92 12.59 7.48
CA SER A 66 7.42 13.14 6.22
C SER A 66 6.71 12.05 5.42
N PRO A 67 5.51 12.32 4.88
CA PRO A 67 4.76 11.36 4.06
C PRO A 67 5.33 11.18 2.64
N LEU A 68 6.28 12.03 2.23
CA LEU A 68 6.73 12.15 0.83
C LEU A 68 7.24 10.85 0.21
N HIS A 69 7.88 9.98 0.99
CA HIS A 69 8.47 8.74 0.51
C HIS A 69 7.87 7.49 1.15
N ALA A 70 6.64 7.59 1.66
CA ALA A 70 5.98 6.48 2.38
C ALA A 70 5.96 5.18 1.58
N THR A 71 5.52 5.22 0.32
CA THR A 71 5.48 4.03 -0.56
C THR A 71 6.87 3.42 -0.77
N ARG A 72 7.91 4.26 -0.94
CA ARG A 72 9.30 3.76 -1.07
C ARG A 72 9.79 3.11 0.22
N ILE A 73 9.46 3.68 1.37
CA ILE A 73 9.81 3.12 2.69
C ILE A 73 9.13 1.76 2.86
N ALA A 74 7.84 1.62 2.54
CA ALA A 74 7.13 0.35 2.58
C ALA A 74 7.80 -0.70 1.66
N GLU A 75 8.12 -0.33 0.43
CA GLU A 75 8.80 -1.21 -0.53
C GLU A 75 10.15 -1.72 0.03
N LEU A 76 10.94 -0.85 0.62
CA LEU A 76 12.22 -1.21 1.22
C LEU A 76 12.05 -2.20 2.39
N CYS A 77 11.05 -1.98 3.25
CA CYS A 77 10.74 -2.90 4.34
C CYS A 77 10.30 -4.27 3.82
N HIS A 78 9.46 -4.31 2.77
CA HIS A 78 9.05 -5.56 2.14
C HIS A 78 10.21 -6.33 1.53
N ARG A 79 11.19 -5.65 0.95
CA ARG A 79 12.39 -6.27 0.38
C ARG A 79 13.37 -6.78 1.44
N ALA A 80 13.37 -6.15 2.61
CA ALA A 80 14.28 -6.49 3.71
C ALA A 80 13.85 -7.75 4.48
N MET A 81 12.58 -8.13 4.42
CA MET A 81 12.04 -9.26 5.19
C MET A 81 11.43 -10.31 4.27
N PRO A 82 11.75 -11.61 4.42
CA PRO A 82 11.27 -12.65 3.52
C PRO A 82 9.79 -13.01 3.73
N TYR A 83 9.30 -12.97 4.97
CA TYR A 83 7.92 -13.33 5.31
C TYR A 83 6.92 -12.20 5.06
N PRO A 84 5.60 -12.50 4.99
CA PRO A 84 4.54 -11.52 4.80
C PRO A 84 4.54 -10.38 5.82
N LEU A 85 4.34 -9.16 5.33
CA LEU A 85 4.18 -7.97 6.16
C LEU A 85 2.88 -7.26 5.82
N LEU A 86 2.14 -6.84 6.85
CA LEU A 86 1.19 -5.74 6.79
C LEU A 86 1.87 -4.53 7.43
N ILE A 87 2.14 -3.51 6.65
CA ILE A 87 2.82 -2.30 7.13
C ILE A 87 1.80 -1.19 7.27
N ALA A 88 1.75 -0.57 8.46
CA ALA A 88 1.01 0.66 8.72
C ALA A 88 2.01 1.81 8.84
N LEU A 89 1.92 2.81 7.96
CA LEU A 89 2.73 4.01 8.00
C LEU A 89 1.88 5.16 8.54
N HIS A 90 2.35 5.83 9.56
CA HIS A 90 1.69 6.94 10.20
C HIS A 90 2.40 8.25 9.82
N ASP A 91 1.65 9.20 9.29
CA ASP A 91 2.19 10.52 8.99
C ASP A 91 2.12 11.46 10.22
N PRO A 92 2.78 12.63 10.20
CA PRO A 92 2.72 13.59 11.30
C PRO A 92 1.33 14.18 11.57
N GLU A 93 0.38 14.02 10.66
CA GLU A 93 -1.01 14.49 10.78
C GLU A 93 -1.92 13.41 11.38
N GLY A 94 -1.39 12.22 11.68
CA GLY A 94 -2.13 11.10 12.27
C GLY A 94 -2.88 10.24 11.26
N ARG A 95 -2.71 10.48 9.95
CA ARG A 95 -3.28 9.61 8.90
C ARG A 95 -2.45 8.33 8.77
N VAL A 96 -3.09 7.27 8.31
CA VAL A 96 -2.46 5.95 8.14
C VAL A 96 -2.52 5.52 6.69
N LEU A 97 -1.43 4.96 6.21
CA LEU A 97 -1.33 4.30 4.93
C LEU A 97 -0.92 2.85 5.16
N PHE A 98 -1.68 1.90 4.62
CA PHE A 98 -1.32 0.49 4.67
C PHE A 98 -0.60 0.05 3.40
N ALA A 99 0.34 -0.88 3.56
CA ALA A 99 1.05 -1.50 2.45
C ALA A 99 1.23 -3.00 2.66
N MET A 100 1.01 -3.78 1.60
CA MET A 100 1.32 -5.21 1.52
C MET A 100 1.97 -5.53 0.18
N SER A 101 2.71 -6.65 0.12
CA SER A 101 3.32 -7.11 -1.13
C SER A 101 3.31 -8.63 -1.21
N GLU A 102 2.94 -9.15 -2.38
CA GLU A 102 3.29 -10.51 -2.78
C GLU A 102 4.77 -10.53 -3.15
N LYS A 103 5.50 -11.50 -2.64
CA LYS A 103 6.94 -11.56 -2.80
C LYS A 103 7.46 -12.98 -2.86
N ARG A 104 8.61 -13.15 -3.46
CA ARG A 104 9.34 -14.40 -3.51
C ARG A 104 10.82 -14.20 -3.24
N GLN A 105 11.51 -15.25 -2.88
CA GLN A 105 12.95 -15.23 -2.76
C GLN A 105 13.61 -15.11 -4.15
N SER A 106 14.70 -14.38 -4.23
CA SER A 106 15.49 -14.27 -5.45
C SER A 106 16.23 -15.58 -5.71
N ARG A 107 16.27 -15.99 -6.97
CA ARG A 107 17.00 -17.19 -7.41
C ARG A 107 18.51 -16.95 -7.55
N ASP A 108 19.00 -15.75 -7.25
CA ASP A 108 20.43 -15.39 -7.37
C ASP A 108 21.30 -15.84 -6.20
N GLY A 109 20.74 -16.53 -5.22
CA GLY A 109 21.44 -17.07 -4.05
C GLY A 109 21.88 -16.02 -3.01
N ARG A 110 21.46 -14.75 -3.17
CA ARG A 110 21.83 -13.64 -2.24
C ARG A 110 20.84 -13.46 -1.09
N GLY A 111 19.79 -14.29 -1.01
CA GLY A 111 18.76 -14.16 0.03
C GLY A 111 17.93 -12.87 -0.08
N THR A 112 17.93 -12.22 -1.25
CA THR A 112 17.16 -11.00 -1.49
C THR A 112 15.71 -11.34 -1.86
N THR A 113 14.78 -10.48 -1.49
CA THR A 113 13.36 -10.64 -1.79
C THR A 113 12.98 -9.84 -3.04
N VAL A 114 12.27 -10.47 -3.97
CA VAL A 114 11.69 -9.85 -5.16
C VAL A 114 10.22 -9.60 -4.90
N LEU A 115 9.77 -8.36 -5.10
CA LEU A 115 8.35 -8.00 -5.02
C LEU A 115 7.70 -8.29 -6.36
N GLU A 116 6.61 -9.07 -6.35
CA GLU A 116 5.84 -9.44 -7.53
C GLU A 116 4.65 -8.50 -7.73
N LYS A 117 3.89 -8.28 -6.66
CA LYS A 117 2.78 -7.33 -6.62
C LYS A 117 2.82 -6.56 -5.31
N SER A 118 2.40 -5.32 -5.36
CA SER A 118 2.27 -4.49 -4.16
C SER A 118 0.94 -3.75 -4.19
N VAL A 119 0.33 -3.62 -3.05
CA VAL A 119 -0.84 -2.79 -2.81
C VAL A 119 -0.52 -1.80 -1.70
N THR A 120 -0.87 -0.55 -1.95
CA THR A 120 -0.79 0.55 -0.97
C THR A 120 -2.12 1.26 -0.98
N THR A 121 -2.65 1.61 0.18
CA THR A 121 -3.84 2.47 0.25
C THR A 121 -3.43 3.93 0.03
N ASP A 122 -4.41 4.80 -0.20
CA ASP A 122 -4.20 6.22 0.06
C ASP A 122 -4.08 6.47 1.57
N TRP A 123 -3.77 7.71 1.96
CA TRP A 123 -3.76 8.13 3.35
C TRP A 123 -5.17 8.13 3.91
N LEU A 124 -5.45 7.26 4.89
CA LEU A 124 -6.75 7.06 5.50
C LEU A 124 -6.92 8.00 6.70
N ASN A 125 -8.11 8.60 6.80
CA ASN A 125 -8.57 9.28 8.00
C ASN A 125 -9.26 8.29 8.96
N ASP A 126 -9.65 8.77 10.16
CA ASP A 126 -10.24 7.92 11.20
C ASP A 126 -11.50 7.17 10.73
N VAL A 127 -12.36 7.80 9.92
CA VAL A 127 -13.60 7.18 9.41
C VAL A 127 -13.29 6.05 8.42
N GLU A 128 -12.33 6.28 7.54
CA GLU A 128 -11.88 5.26 6.56
C GLU A 128 -11.15 4.11 7.25
N LEU A 129 -10.40 4.39 8.34
CA LEU A 129 -9.79 3.38 9.18
C LEU A 129 -10.83 2.50 9.87
N ASP A 130 -11.88 3.07 10.44
CA ASP A 130 -12.96 2.32 11.07
C ASP A 130 -13.66 1.39 10.06
N HIS A 131 -13.91 1.86 8.85
CA HIS A 131 -14.46 1.04 7.77
C HIS A 131 -13.50 -0.09 7.36
N PHE A 132 -12.21 0.19 7.26
CA PHE A 132 -11.22 -0.82 6.94
C PHE A 132 -11.12 -1.89 8.02
N PHE A 133 -11.04 -1.51 9.30
CA PHE A 133 -10.96 -2.46 10.40
C PHE A 133 -12.22 -3.32 10.51
N ALA A 134 -13.40 -2.77 10.28
CA ALA A 134 -14.63 -3.56 10.22
C ALA A 134 -14.63 -4.60 9.08
N ALA A 135 -14.06 -4.24 7.92
CA ALA A 135 -13.95 -5.14 6.78
C ALA A 135 -12.79 -6.16 6.87
N ALA A 136 -11.77 -5.83 7.64
CA ALA A 136 -10.54 -6.61 7.85
C ALA A 136 -10.49 -7.27 9.25
N ASP A 137 -11.64 -7.43 9.90
CA ASP A 137 -11.73 -8.12 11.20
C ASP A 137 -11.28 -9.58 11.06
N PHE A 138 -10.21 -9.93 11.77
CA PHE A 138 -9.65 -11.27 11.77
C PHE A 138 -10.67 -12.35 12.18
N ALA A 139 -11.66 -12.01 12.97
CA ALA A 139 -12.73 -12.95 13.37
C ALA A 139 -13.57 -13.42 12.17
N ALA A 140 -13.57 -12.68 11.06
CA ALA A 140 -14.26 -13.06 9.83
C ALA A 140 -13.40 -13.89 8.86
N PHE A 141 -12.13 -14.12 9.20
CA PHE A 141 -11.23 -14.94 8.41
C PHE A 141 -11.53 -16.43 8.59
N ALA A 142 -11.73 -17.14 7.47
CA ALA A 142 -12.09 -18.56 7.47
C ALA A 142 -11.03 -19.47 6.81
N GLY A 143 -9.86 -18.93 6.45
CA GLY A 143 -8.76 -19.71 5.85
C GLY A 143 -7.99 -20.53 6.90
N GLY A 144 -7.13 -21.42 6.43
CA GLY A 144 -6.37 -22.36 7.27
C GLY A 144 -4.87 -22.09 7.34
N SER A 145 -4.35 -21.19 6.52
CA SER A 145 -2.91 -20.95 6.40
C SER A 145 -2.54 -19.45 6.40
N PHE A 146 -1.24 -19.15 6.58
CA PHE A 146 -0.73 -17.78 6.45
C PHE A 146 -0.77 -17.29 4.99
N ALA A 147 -0.70 -18.17 3.99
CA ALA A 147 -0.89 -17.80 2.60
C ALA A 147 -2.34 -17.34 2.35
N ASP A 148 -3.34 -18.05 2.90
CA ASP A 148 -4.73 -17.63 2.86
C ASP A 148 -4.93 -16.28 3.57
N LEU A 149 -4.33 -16.10 4.75
CA LEU A 149 -4.44 -14.86 5.53
C LEU A 149 -3.83 -13.67 4.78
N HIS A 150 -2.66 -13.87 4.16
CA HIS A 150 -2.03 -12.85 3.33
C HIS A 150 -2.93 -12.45 2.16
N THR A 151 -3.45 -13.43 1.42
CA THR A 151 -4.36 -13.19 0.28
C THR A 151 -5.62 -12.45 0.74
N TRP A 152 -6.19 -12.87 1.87
CA TRP A 152 -7.40 -12.28 2.44
C TRP A 152 -7.23 -10.80 2.81
N TYR A 153 -6.11 -10.39 3.41
CA TYR A 153 -5.81 -8.98 3.68
C TYR A 153 -5.50 -8.22 2.38
N PHE A 154 -4.73 -8.82 1.48
CA PHE A 154 -4.35 -8.19 0.22
C PHE A 154 -5.58 -7.82 -0.63
N GLU A 155 -6.54 -8.73 -0.78
CA GLU A 155 -7.80 -8.48 -1.49
C GLU A 155 -8.64 -7.37 -0.85
N ARG A 156 -8.63 -7.27 0.48
CA ARG A 156 -9.34 -6.21 1.21
C ARG A 156 -8.73 -4.85 1.02
N MET A 157 -7.41 -4.77 0.96
CA MET A 157 -6.72 -3.53 0.63
C MET A 157 -6.98 -3.11 -0.82
N GLU A 158 -7.01 -4.05 -1.77
CA GLU A 158 -7.43 -3.76 -3.15
C GLU A 158 -8.88 -3.27 -3.20
N ALA A 159 -9.79 -3.91 -2.46
CA ALA A 159 -11.20 -3.49 -2.38
C ALA A 159 -11.34 -2.11 -1.74
N LEU A 160 -10.53 -1.77 -0.74
CA LEU A 160 -10.51 -0.44 -0.13
C LEU A 160 -10.10 0.63 -1.14
N ASN A 161 -9.04 0.39 -1.93
CA ASN A 161 -8.62 1.32 -2.96
C ASN A 161 -9.72 1.56 -4.02
N VAL A 162 -10.46 0.52 -4.38
CA VAL A 162 -11.65 0.65 -5.25
C VAL A 162 -12.73 1.48 -4.55
N ALA A 163 -13.00 1.20 -3.27
CA ALA A 163 -14.03 1.89 -2.50
C ALA A 163 -13.73 3.39 -2.33
N GLN A 164 -12.47 3.80 -2.18
CA GLN A 164 -12.09 5.21 -2.11
C GLN A 164 -12.45 5.99 -3.39
N VAL A 165 -12.48 5.31 -4.54
CA VAL A 165 -12.81 5.91 -5.83
C VAL A 165 -14.30 5.79 -6.17
N THR A 166 -14.92 4.66 -5.85
CA THR A 166 -16.30 4.33 -6.23
C THR A 166 -17.32 4.61 -5.14
N GLY A 167 -16.88 4.68 -3.88
CA GLY A 167 -17.74 4.72 -2.69
C GLY A 167 -18.34 3.37 -2.30
N VAL A 168 -18.00 2.27 -2.99
CA VAL A 168 -18.53 0.93 -2.74
C VAL A 168 -17.40 -0.05 -2.40
N PHE A 169 -17.43 -0.59 -1.18
CA PHE A 169 -16.50 -1.63 -0.76
C PHE A 169 -17.02 -3.02 -1.19
N SER A 170 -16.29 -3.72 -2.04
CA SER A 170 -16.65 -5.07 -2.50
C SER A 170 -15.39 -5.91 -2.72
N VAL A 171 -15.27 -7.02 -1.99
CA VAL A 171 -14.16 -7.96 -2.11
C VAL A 171 -14.50 -9.01 -3.15
N GLY A 172 -13.52 -9.37 -4.01
CA GLY A 172 -13.63 -10.52 -4.90
C GLY A 172 -14.49 -10.32 -6.16
N SER A 173 -14.95 -9.10 -6.48
CA SER A 173 -15.71 -8.85 -7.70
C SER A 173 -14.80 -8.59 -8.91
N GLY A 174 -14.90 -9.43 -9.94
CA GLY A 174 -14.25 -9.24 -11.24
C GLY A 174 -12.77 -9.63 -11.30
N ASP A 175 -12.11 -9.26 -12.41
CA ASP A 175 -10.70 -9.53 -12.68
C ASP A 175 -9.79 -8.57 -11.89
N PRO A 176 -8.94 -9.07 -10.97
CA PRO A 176 -8.08 -8.23 -10.16
C PRO A 176 -7.05 -7.44 -10.98
N GLU A 177 -6.53 -8.00 -12.09
CA GLU A 177 -5.55 -7.31 -12.92
C GLU A 177 -6.19 -6.15 -13.67
N LYS A 178 -7.38 -6.35 -14.21
CA LYS A 178 -8.15 -5.29 -14.85
C LYS A 178 -8.49 -4.17 -13.85
N ARG A 179 -8.92 -4.52 -12.63
CA ARG A 179 -9.22 -3.52 -11.60
C ARG A 179 -7.99 -2.68 -11.24
N ARG A 180 -6.83 -3.30 -11.05
CA ARG A 180 -5.58 -2.58 -10.78
C ARG A 180 -5.18 -1.66 -11.92
N ALA A 181 -5.31 -2.11 -13.18
CA ALA A 181 -5.02 -1.30 -14.34
C ALA A 181 -5.93 -0.06 -14.43
N VAL A 182 -7.23 -0.23 -14.19
CA VAL A 182 -8.20 0.88 -14.19
C VAL A 182 -7.93 1.85 -13.04
N LEU A 183 -7.63 1.37 -11.83
CA LEU A 183 -7.24 2.23 -10.70
C LEU A 183 -5.97 3.03 -10.99
N ALA A 184 -4.94 2.40 -11.55
CA ALA A 184 -3.71 3.10 -11.93
C ALA A 184 -3.97 4.20 -12.97
N GLU A 185 -4.88 3.96 -13.92
CA GLU A 185 -5.29 4.98 -14.89
C GLU A 185 -6.06 6.13 -14.24
N ILE A 186 -6.96 5.83 -13.29
CA ILE A 186 -7.68 6.87 -12.52
C ILE A 186 -6.70 7.72 -11.73
N HIS A 187 -5.75 7.13 -11.01
CA HIS A 187 -4.74 7.88 -10.25
C HIS A 187 -3.88 8.78 -11.15
N ARG A 188 -3.53 8.29 -12.36
CA ARG A 188 -2.83 9.13 -13.35
C ARG A 188 -3.69 10.32 -13.78
N ILE A 189 -4.98 10.10 -14.09
CA ILE A 189 -5.91 11.16 -14.46
C ILE A 189 -6.08 12.17 -13.31
N ASP A 190 -6.17 11.71 -12.06
CA ASP A 190 -6.25 12.58 -10.88
C ASP A 190 -5.00 13.45 -10.72
N GLY A 191 -3.82 12.91 -11.01
CA GLY A 191 -2.57 13.67 -11.09
C GLY A 191 -2.64 14.77 -12.16
N ASP A 192 -3.05 14.42 -13.39
CA ASP A 192 -3.19 15.37 -14.50
C ASP A 192 -4.23 16.47 -14.16
N ILE A 193 -5.35 16.12 -13.54
CA ILE A 193 -6.36 17.06 -13.07
C ILE A 193 -5.78 18.02 -12.01
N ALA A 194 -5.02 17.50 -11.04
CA ALA A 194 -4.40 18.32 -10.00
C ALA A 194 -3.40 19.32 -10.61
N ASP A 195 -2.63 18.88 -11.58
CA ASP A 195 -1.66 19.71 -12.30
C ASP A 195 -2.35 20.84 -13.10
N LEU A 196 -3.40 20.51 -13.85
CA LEU A 196 -4.19 21.51 -14.57
C LEU A 196 -4.86 22.52 -13.63
N ARG A 197 -5.41 22.05 -12.50
CA ARG A 197 -6.01 22.93 -11.48
C ARG A 197 -4.98 23.89 -10.87
N ARG A 198 -3.72 23.47 -10.72
CA ARG A 198 -2.63 24.36 -10.28
C ARG A 198 -2.32 25.41 -11.35
N GLN A 199 -2.28 25.02 -12.63
CA GLN A 199 -2.04 25.95 -13.74
C GLN A 199 -3.16 26.99 -13.88
N VAL A 200 -4.42 26.58 -13.77
CA VAL A 200 -5.58 27.50 -13.82
C VAL A 200 -5.54 28.56 -12.71
N LYS A 201 -4.93 28.26 -11.55
CA LYS A 201 -4.77 29.23 -10.45
C LYS A 201 -3.66 30.25 -10.69
N SER A 202 -2.78 30.05 -11.67
CA SER A 202 -1.77 31.03 -12.05
C SER A 202 -2.38 32.16 -12.89
N SER A 203 -1.78 33.36 -12.85
CA SER A 203 -2.22 34.51 -13.68
C SER A 203 -1.92 34.27 -15.17
N LEU A 204 -2.91 33.73 -15.89
CA LEU A 204 -2.81 33.39 -17.30
C LEU A 204 -3.77 34.29 -18.15
N PRO A 205 -3.49 34.49 -19.43
CA PRO A 205 -4.41 35.13 -20.39
C PRO A 205 -5.73 34.36 -20.46
N MET A 206 -6.84 35.07 -20.67
CA MET A 206 -8.19 34.47 -20.71
C MET A 206 -8.31 33.34 -21.73
N ALA A 207 -7.66 33.44 -22.90
CA ALA A 207 -7.71 32.39 -23.91
C ALA A 207 -7.10 31.06 -23.40
N GLU A 208 -5.95 31.14 -22.73
CA GLU A 208 -5.29 29.98 -22.14
C GLU A 208 -6.12 29.35 -21.00
N LEU A 209 -6.76 30.18 -20.18
CA LEU A 209 -7.67 29.72 -19.12
C LEU A 209 -8.85 28.93 -19.69
N VAL A 210 -9.41 29.37 -20.82
CA VAL A 210 -10.49 28.65 -21.50
C VAL A 210 -10.02 27.28 -22.00
N GLU A 211 -8.84 27.21 -22.63
CA GLU A 211 -8.28 25.95 -23.11
C GLU A 211 -8.00 24.96 -21.97
N LEU A 212 -7.40 25.44 -20.86
CA LEU A 212 -7.14 24.62 -19.69
C LEU A 212 -8.43 24.08 -19.06
N ASN A 213 -9.48 24.90 -18.97
CA ASN A 213 -10.78 24.48 -18.45
C ASN A 213 -11.46 23.44 -19.36
N VAL A 214 -11.30 23.53 -20.69
CA VAL A 214 -11.81 22.51 -21.61
C VAL A 214 -11.09 21.18 -21.40
N LYS A 215 -9.74 21.20 -21.27
CA LYS A 215 -8.93 20.01 -20.96
C LYS A 215 -9.33 19.40 -19.62
N LEU A 216 -9.50 20.23 -18.60
CA LEU A 216 -9.91 19.79 -17.26
C LEU A 216 -11.24 19.03 -17.30
N LYS A 217 -12.28 19.60 -17.96
CA LYS A 217 -13.58 18.95 -18.13
C LYS A 217 -13.48 17.63 -18.92
N ALA A 218 -12.61 17.53 -19.88
CA ALA A 218 -12.40 16.29 -20.64
C ALA A 218 -11.80 15.19 -19.75
N LEU A 219 -10.80 15.52 -18.92
CA LEU A 219 -10.22 14.58 -17.96
C LEU A 219 -11.22 14.16 -16.87
N GLU A 220 -12.02 15.08 -16.34
CA GLU A 220 -13.06 14.77 -15.37
C GLU A 220 -14.10 13.76 -15.93
N ARG A 221 -14.53 13.93 -17.19
CA ARG A 221 -15.40 12.96 -17.87
C ARG A 221 -14.73 11.62 -18.10
N CYS A 222 -13.44 11.62 -18.48
CA CYS A 222 -12.66 10.39 -18.64
C CYS A 222 -12.58 9.63 -17.31
N ARG A 223 -12.29 10.32 -16.21
CA ARG A 223 -12.29 9.78 -14.84
C ARG A 223 -13.63 9.13 -14.49
N GLU A 224 -14.73 9.83 -14.70
CA GLU A 224 -16.08 9.28 -14.43
C GLU A 224 -16.37 8.01 -15.25
N SER A 225 -15.93 7.97 -16.51
CA SER A 225 -16.06 6.76 -17.34
C SER A 225 -15.27 5.60 -16.77
N LYS A 226 -14.04 5.83 -16.30
CA LYS A 226 -13.19 4.80 -15.70
C LYS A 226 -13.73 4.29 -14.36
N ILE A 227 -14.33 5.15 -13.56
CA ILE A 227 -15.01 4.72 -12.31
C ILE A 227 -16.15 3.74 -12.61
N LYS A 228 -16.90 3.95 -13.69
CA LYS A 228 -17.97 3.03 -14.10
C LYS A 228 -17.45 1.65 -14.55
N GLU A 229 -16.19 1.55 -14.96
CA GLU A 229 -15.57 0.26 -15.30
C GLU A 229 -15.21 -0.57 -14.06
N LEU A 230 -15.17 0.05 -12.86
CA LEU A 230 -14.88 -0.61 -11.58
C LEU A 230 -16.12 -1.16 -10.88
N ASN A 231 -17.31 -0.66 -11.22
CA ASN A 231 -18.60 -1.07 -10.69
C ASN A 231 -19.23 -2.15 -11.58
#